data_aa5b647c11fb9a7022e6de9067002ef7
#
_entry.id   aa5b647c11fb9a7022e6de9067002ef7
#
_cell.length_a   1.000
_cell.length_b   1.000
_cell.length_c   1.000
_cell.angle_alpha   90.00
_cell.angle_beta   90.00
_cell.angle_gamma   90.00
#
_symmetry.space_group_name_H-M   'P 1'
#
loop_
_entity.id
_entity.type
_entity.pdbx_description
1 polymer ?
#
loop_
_entity_poly.entity_id
_entity_poly.type
_entity_poly.pdbx_seq_one_letter_code
_entity_poly.pdbx_strand_id
1 'polypeptide(L)'
;MERIIVKGAPGSPYTRKMLSLLRYRRLPYNFLVGGLFDEGIMDTSHLPKAKVNLMPTIYFKNKLDNLEPMVDSTFIIRRLENLFKERSVVPKSPILKFLDYLLEDFADEWLTKATFHYRWNYEKDILKAGSTLSRWRSLTYDEEKIKPIRDNISERQISRLHVVGSNKN
;
A
#
# COMPACT_ATOMS: atom_id res chain seq x y z
N MET A 1 -5.23 -23.16 7.58
CA MET A 1 -5.40 -21.71 7.85
C MET A 1 -5.93 -21.07 6.58
N GLU A 2 -6.99 -20.32 6.67
CA GLU A 2 -7.57 -19.61 5.53
C GLU A 2 -6.63 -18.50 5.05
N ARG A 3 -6.65 -18.20 3.74
CA ARG A 3 -5.77 -17.20 3.16
C ARG A 3 -6.31 -15.81 3.38
N ILE A 4 -5.46 -14.92 3.85
CA ILE A 4 -5.76 -13.49 3.99
C ILE A 4 -5.84 -12.87 2.59
N ILE A 5 -6.87 -12.09 2.30
CA ILE A 5 -6.97 -11.37 1.03
C ILE A 5 -6.31 -10.00 1.19
N VAL A 6 -5.35 -9.71 0.32
CA VAL A 6 -4.62 -8.44 0.28
C VAL A 6 -4.85 -7.78 -1.07
N LYS A 7 -5.50 -6.63 -1.12
CA LYS A 7 -5.66 -5.82 -2.32
C LYS A 7 -4.69 -4.64 -2.26
N GLY A 8 -3.88 -4.45 -3.31
CA GLY A 8 -2.92 -3.37 -3.33
C GLY A 8 -2.10 -3.31 -4.61
N ALA A 9 -1.29 -2.28 -4.76
CA ALA A 9 -0.42 -2.09 -5.90
C ALA A 9 1.03 -2.49 -5.57
N PRO A 10 1.73 -3.20 -6.47
CA PRO A 10 3.10 -3.70 -6.23
C PRO A 10 4.12 -2.63 -5.84
N GLY A 11 3.92 -1.40 -6.24
CA GLY A 11 4.84 -0.32 -5.93
C GLY A 11 4.38 0.64 -4.85
N SER A 12 3.27 0.35 -4.19
CA SER A 12 2.90 1.05 -2.98
C SER A 12 3.85 0.63 -1.84
N PRO A 13 4.54 1.56 -1.16
CA PRO A 13 5.40 1.24 -0.03
C PRO A 13 4.66 0.45 1.05
N TYR A 14 3.46 0.87 1.40
CA TYR A 14 2.63 0.21 2.41
C TYR A 14 2.14 -1.18 1.97
N THR A 15 1.83 -1.39 0.68
CA THR A 15 1.54 -2.72 0.17
C THR A 15 2.77 -3.64 0.32
N ARG A 16 3.96 -3.15 -0.02
CA ARG A 16 5.21 -3.92 0.14
C ARG A 16 5.52 -4.21 1.61
N LYS A 17 5.31 -3.23 2.51
CA LYS A 17 5.42 -3.41 3.96
C LYS A 17 4.55 -4.58 4.42
N MET A 18 3.27 -4.59 4.05
CA MET A 18 2.35 -5.64 4.47
C MET A 18 2.67 -7.01 3.85
N LEU A 19 3.03 -7.06 2.57
CA LEU A 19 3.44 -8.33 1.94
C LEU A 19 4.71 -8.90 2.57
N SER A 20 5.68 -8.06 2.94
CA SER A 20 6.90 -8.48 3.62
C SER A 20 6.61 -9.03 5.02
N LEU A 21 5.73 -8.37 5.76
CA LEU A 21 5.29 -8.80 7.08
C LEU A 21 4.58 -10.17 7.01
N LEU A 22 3.64 -10.34 6.09
CA LEU A 22 2.91 -11.61 5.92
C LEU A 22 3.86 -12.76 5.57
N ARG A 23 4.86 -12.50 4.70
CA ARG A 23 5.90 -13.48 4.35
C ARG A 23 6.78 -13.84 5.55
N TYR A 24 7.27 -12.84 6.28
CA TYR A 24 8.07 -13.05 7.49
C TYR A 24 7.32 -13.89 8.51
N ARG A 25 6.04 -13.59 8.73
CA ARG A 25 5.17 -14.31 9.66
C ARG A 25 4.68 -15.65 9.13
N ARG A 26 4.95 -15.97 7.85
CA ARG A 26 4.46 -17.18 7.15
C ARG A 26 2.93 -17.30 7.16
N LEU A 27 2.24 -16.17 7.10
CA LEU A 27 0.79 -16.13 6.98
C LEU A 27 0.40 -16.29 5.52
N PRO A 28 -0.44 -17.29 5.16
CA PRO A 28 -0.85 -17.48 3.78
C PRO A 28 -1.78 -16.34 3.33
N TYR A 29 -1.56 -15.83 2.12
CA TYR A 29 -2.39 -14.76 1.57
C TYR A 29 -2.61 -14.92 0.07
N ASN A 30 -3.70 -14.31 -0.43
CA ASN A 30 -3.97 -14.08 -1.83
C ASN A 30 -3.75 -12.59 -2.12
N PHE A 31 -2.84 -12.30 -3.04
CA PHE A 31 -2.55 -10.92 -3.43
C PHE A 31 -3.34 -10.57 -4.68
N LEU A 32 -4.28 -9.63 -4.55
CA LEU A 32 -5.05 -9.06 -5.63
C LEU A 32 -4.42 -7.75 -6.05
N VAL A 33 -3.85 -7.74 -7.26
CA VAL A 33 -3.27 -6.52 -7.82
C VAL A 33 -4.40 -5.57 -8.21
N GLY A 34 -4.49 -4.47 -7.49
CA GLY A 34 -5.47 -3.43 -7.68
C GLY A 34 -4.99 -2.13 -7.05
N GLY A 35 -5.55 -1.03 -7.47
CA GLY A 35 -5.15 0.29 -7.00
C GLY A 35 -6.34 1.20 -6.75
N LEU A 36 -6.03 2.49 -6.58
CA LEU A 36 -7.03 3.55 -6.46
C LEU A 36 -7.88 3.70 -7.73
N PHE A 37 -7.39 3.16 -8.85
CA PHE A 37 -8.03 3.22 -10.16
C PHE A 37 -8.29 1.78 -10.64
N ASP A 38 -9.23 1.11 -10.01
CA ASP A 38 -9.47 -0.34 -10.11
C ASP A 38 -10.05 -0.85 -11.43
N GLU A 39 -9.92 -0.15 -12.52
CA GLU A 39 -10.42 -0.65 -13.79
C GLU A 39 -9.48 -1.71 -14.37
N GLY A 40 -9.87 -2.97 -14.25
CA GLY A 40 -9.54 -3.97 -15.26
C GLY A 40 -8.43 -4.98 -15.02
N ILE A 41 -7.74 -5.07 -13.86
CA ILE A 41 -6.71 -6.11 -13.68
C ILE A 41 -7.27 -7.38 -13.04
N MET A 42 -8.08 -7.22 -12.01
CA MET A 42 -8.76 -8.33 -11.34
C MET A 42 -10.16 -7.88 -10.95
N ASP A 43 -11.13 -8.74 -11.13
CA ASP A 43 -12.48 -8.45 -10.64
C ASP A 43 -12.47 -8.48 -9.10
N THR A 44 -12.58 -7.31 -8.52
CA THR A 44 -12.72 -7.10 -7.08
C THR A 44 -14.08 -6.53 -6.71
N SER A 45 -15.04 -6.52 -7.63
CA SER A 45 -16.39 -5.98 -7.44
C SER A 45 -17.17 -6.69 -6.33
N HIS A 46 -16.86 -7.98 -6.12
CA HIS A 46 -17.44 -8.82 -5.06
C HIS A 46 -16.90 -8.51 -3.66
N LEU A 47 -15.82 -7.72 -3.56
CA LEU A 47 -15.21 -7.37 -2.26
C LEU A 47 -15.87 -6.11 -1.68
N PRO A 48 -16.14 -6.10 -0.35
CA PRO A 48 -16.70 -4.93 0.30
C PRO A 48 -15.73 -3.74 0.21
N LYS A 49 -16.29 -2.54 -0.02
CA LYS A 49 -15.51 -1.32 -0.10
C LYS A 49 -15.07 -0.85 1.28
N ALA A 50 -13.81 -0.47 1.43
CA ALA A 50 -13.34 0.22 2.64
C ALA A 50 -13.94 1.63 2.72
N LYS A 51 -14.11 2.15 3.94
CA LYS A 51 -14.60 3.53 4.17
C LYS A 51 -13.69 4.57 3.54
N VAL A 52 -12.39 4.30 3.53
CA VAL A 52 -11.37 5.16 2.91
C VAL A 52 -10.62 4.34 1.87
N ASN A 53 -10.46 4.88 0.66
CA ASN A 53 -9.76 4.19 -0.42
C ASN A 53 -8.24 4.36 -0.25
N LEU A 54 -7.63 3.47 0.54
CA LEU A 54 -6.18 3.41 0.79
C LEU A 54 -5.63 2.04 0.42
N MET A 55 -4.34 1.98 0.12
CA MET A 55 -3.59 0.77 -0.19
C MET A 55 -2.51 0.49 0.85
N PRO A 56 -2.37 -0.79 1.27
CA PRO A 56 -3.21 -1.93 0.92
C PRO A 56 -4.53 -1.94 1.68
N THR A 57 -5.54 -2.60 1.11
CA THR A 57 -6.71 -3.05 1.85
C THR A 57 -6.54 -4.53 2.16
N ILE A 58 -6.68 -4.90 3.43
CA ILE A 58 -6.69 -6.30 3.86
C ILE A 58 -8.10 -6.66 4.31
N TYR A 59 -8.54 -7.84 3.90
CA TYR A 59 -9.87 -8.34 4.22
C TYR A 59 -9.76 -9.43 5.27
N PHE A 60 -10.43 -9.21 6.38
CA PHE A 60 -10.55 -10.18 7.48
C PHE A 60 -11.97 -10.73 7.52
N LYS A 61 -12.11 -11.97 7.91
CA LYS A 61 -13.43 -12.51 8.23
C LYS A 61 -13.87 -12.06 9.62
N ASN A 62 -15.11 -11.63 9.73
CA ASN A 62 -15.74 -11.35 11.00
C ASN A 62 -16.39 -12.62 11.59
N LYS A 63 -17.07 -12.50 12.73
CA LYS A 63 -17.71 -13.62 13.42
C LYS A 63 -18.83 -14.29 12.62
N LEU A 64 -19.38 -13.62 11.62
CA LEU A 64 -20.43 -14.10 10.72
C LEU A 64 -19.87 -14.61 9.38
N ASP A 65 -18.56 -14.82 9.29
CA ASP A 65 -17.83 -15.22 8.08
C ASP A 65 -17.88 -14.22 6.93
N ASN A 66 -18.33 -12.99 7.17
CA ASN A 66 -18.34 -11.92 6.19
C ASN A 66 -16.97 -11.23 6.13
N LEU A 67 -16.56 -10.80 4.93
CA LEU A 67 -15.32 -10.05 4.72
C LEU A 67 -15.46 -8.62 5.23
N GLU A 68 -14.53 -8.20 6.06
CA GLU A 68 -14.37 -6.82 6.54
C GLU A 68 -13.09 -6.20 5.98
N PRO A 69 -13.18 -5.12 5.20
CA PRO A 69 -12.02 -4.41 4.72
C PRO A 69 -11.36 -3.60 5.83
N MET A 70 -10.05 -3.67 5.91
CA MET A 70 -9.24 -2.87 6.81
C MET A 70 -8.11 -2.20 6.03
N VAL A 71 -7.90 -0.93 6.28
CA VAL A 71 -6.82 -0.11 5.74
C VAL A 71 -5.96 0.42 6.88
N ASP A 72 -4.83 1.05 6.54
CA ASP A 72 -3.81 1.50 7.47
C ASP A 72 -2.94 0.36 8.02
N SER A 73 -1.67 0.36 7.60
CA SER A 73 -0.73 -0.72 7.89
C SER A 73 -0.49 -0.93 9.38
N THR A 74 -0.44 0.14 10.16
CA THR A 74 -0.21 0.06 11.61
C THR A 74 -1.37 -0.63 12.34
N PHE A 75 -2.61 -0.27 12.03
CA PHE A 75 -3.78 -0.93 12.60
C PHE A 75 -3.91 -2.38 12.13
N ILE A 76 -3.59 -2.65 10.87
CA ILE A 76 -3.59 -4.01 10.32
C ILE A 76 -2.56 -4.88 11.05
N ILE A 77 -1.34 -4.39 11.29
CA ILE A 77 -0.30 -5.10 12.03
C ILE A 77 -0.79 -5.46 13.43
N ARG A 78 -1.38 -4.51 14.15
CA ARG A 78 -1.93 -4.74 15.49
C ARG A 78 -3.03 -5.80 15.49
N ARG A 79 -3.92 -5.80 14.49
CA ARG A 79 -4.93 -6.84 14.33
C ARG A 79 -4.31 -8.21 14.07
N LEU A 80 -3.30 -8.29 13.21
CA LEU A 80 -2.57 -9.53 12.94
C LEU A 80 -1.85 -10.06 14.18
N GLU A 81 -1.25 -9.18 15.01
CA GLU A 81 -0.62 -9.56 16.28
C GLU A 81 -1.63 -10.14 17.29
N ASN A 82 -2.88 -9.65 17.27
CA ASN A 82 -3.94 -10.17 18.12
C ASN A 82 -4.47 -11.53 17.64
N LEU A 83 -4.60 -11.71 16.33
CA LEU A 83 -5.15 -12.93 15.72
C LEU A 83 -4.14 -14.09 15.67
N PHE A 84 -2.88 -13.79 15.43
CA PHE A 84 -1.82 -14.78 15.23
C PHE A 84 -0.70 -14.52 16.23
N LYS A 85 -0.39 -15.51 17.07
CA LYS A 85 0.62 -15.35 18.14
C LYS A 85 2.02 -15.78 17.72
N GLU A 86 2.13 -16.59 16.67
CA GLU A 86 3.41 -17.07 16.17
C GLU A 86 4.13 -16.01 15.35
N ARG A 87 5.47 -16.00 15.43
CA ARG A 87 6.35 -15.11 14.68
C ARG A 87 5.94 -13.64 14.78
N SER A 88 5.58 -13.21 16.01
CA SER A 88 5.30 -11.80 16.30
C SER A 88 6.44 -10.90 15.80
N VAL A 89 6.09 -9.76 15.22
CA VAL A 89 7.05 -8.72 14.81
C VAL A 89 7.23 -7.68 15.90
N VAL A 90 6.37 -7.69 16.93
CA VAL A 90 6.46 -6.76 18.05
C VAL A 90 7.37 -7.34 19.14
N PRO A 91 8.46 -6.65 19.52
CA PRO A 91 9.37 -7.11 20.55
C PRO A 91 8.69 -7.27 21.92
N LYS A 92 9.16 -8.26 22.71
CA LYS A 92 8.66 -8.50 24.07
C LYS A 92 9.17 -7.45 25.06
N SER A 93 10.41 -6.98 24.89
CA SER A 93 10.99 -5.94 25.75
C SER A 93 10.24 -4.62 25.58
N PRO A 94 9.78 -3.94 26.63
CA PRO A 94 9.09 -2.66 26.52
C PRO A 94 9.93 -1.58 25.83
N ILE A 95 11.24 -1.56 26.06
CA ILE A 95 12.17 -0.60 25.43
C ILE A 95 12.26 -0.86 23.93
N LEU A 96 12.48 -2.11 23.52
CA LEU A 96 12.57 -2.46 22.11
C LEU A 96 11.22 -2.26 21.40
N LYS A 97 10.11 -2.53 22.07
CA LYS A 97 8.77 -2.27 21.54
C LYS A 97 8.53 -0.78 21.29
N PHE A 98 9.01 0.08 22.19
CA PHE A 98 8.93 1.53 22.02
C PHE A 98 9.78 1.99 20.82
N LEU A 99 11.02 1.50 20.71
CA LEU A 99 11.90 1.82 19.58
C LEU A 99 11.34 1.33 18.25
N ASP A 100 10.79 0.12 18.22
CA ASP A 100 10.14 -0.44 17.05
C ASP A 100 8.97 0.44 16.58
N TYR A 101 8.12 0.85 17.52
CA TYR A 101 7.01 1.76 17.23
C TYR A 101 7.48 3.13 16.71
N LEU A 102 8.51 3.70 17.36
CA LEU A 102 9.09 4.97 16.93
C LEU A 102 9.69 4.91 15.52
N LEU A 103 10.38 3.80 15.20
CA LEU A 103 10.96 3.60 13.87
C LEU A 103 9.88 3.35 12.81
N GLU A 104 8.81 2.63 13.16
CA GLU A 104 7.67 2.45 12.26
C GLU A 104 7.01 3.79 11.94
N ASP A 105 6.70 4.59 12.96
CA ASP A 105 6.11 5.92 12.80
C ASP A 105 7.02 6.84 11.96
N PHE A 106 8.31 6.87 12.27
CA PHE A 106 9.27 7.64 11.49
C PHE A 106 9.33 7.21 10.01
N ALA A 107 9.32 5.92 9.74
CA ALA A 107 9.35 5.39 8.37
C ALA A 107 8.06 5.71 7.61
N ASP A 108 6.90 5.56 8.25
CA ASP A 108 5.60 5.73 7.64
C ASP A 108 5.22 7.19 7.44
N GLU A 109 5.54 8.07 8.40
CA GLU A 109 5.07 9.46 8.40
C GLU A 109 6.12 10.46 7.91
N TRP A 110 7.40 10.18 8.08
CA TRP A 110 8.48 11.11 7.73
C TRP A 110 9.24 10.70 6.47
N LEU A 111 9.75 9.49 6.39
CA LEU A 111 10.51 9.04 5.23
C LEU A 111 9.65 8.95 3.96
N THR A 112 8.36 8.68 4.09
CA THR A 112 7.44 8.69 2.96
C THR A 112 7.26 10.07 2.34
N LYS A 113 7.36 11.16 3.12
CA LYS A 113 7.35 12.54 2.61
C LYS A 113 8.54 12.78 1.69
N ALA A 114 9.74 12.38 2.11
CA ALA A 114 10.95 12.47 1.29
C ALA A 114 10.82 11.61 0.01
N THR A 115 10.33 10.36 0.14
CA THR A 115 10.08 9.48 -1.00
C THR A 115 9.10 10.10 -1.99
N PHE A 116 8.05 10.74 -1.50
CA PHE A 116 7.06 11.39 -2.35
C PHE A 116 7.66 12.60 -3.08
N HIS A 117 8.42 13.45 -2.36
CA HIS A 117 9.12 14.59 -2.92
C HIS A 117 10.06 14.16 -4.06
N TYR A 118 11.02 13.28 -3.79
CA TYR A 118 12.00 12.85 -4.79
C TYR A 118 11.38 12.12 -5.98
N ARG A 119 10.25 11.52 -5.82
CA ARG A 119 9.55 10.83 -6.92
C ARG A 119 8.78 11.77 -7.84
N TRP A 120 8.27 12.89 -7.32
CA TRP A 120 7.28 13.71 -8.03
C TRP A 120 7.66 15.18 -8.18
N ASN A 121 8.85 15.61 -7.72
CA ASN A 121 9.28 17.00 -7.81
C ASN A 121 10.19 17.28 -9.02
N TYR A 122 10.96 16.30 -9.46
CA TYR A 122 11.92 16.47 -10.55
C TYR A 122 11.43 15.81 -11.83
N GLU A 123 11.61 16.49 -12.97
CA GLU A 123 11.06 16.08 -14.26
C GLU A 123 11.45 14.63 -14.66
N LYS A 124 12.73 14.28 -14.54
CA LYS A 124 13.22 12.93 -14.88
C LYS A 124 12.59 11.84 -14.00
N ASP A 125 12.38 12.14 -12.72
CA ASP A 125 11.78 11.21 -11.77
C ASP A 125 10.28 11.09 -12.00
N ILE A 126 9.60 12.20 -12.35
CA ILE A 126 8.18 12.21 -12.75
C ILE A 126 7.96 11.31 -13.96
N LEU A 127 8.77 11.49 -15.02
CA LEU A 127 8.69 10.69 -16.24
C LEU A 127 8.90 9.20 -15.93
N LYS A 128 9.91 8.86 -15.15
CA LYS A 128 10.21 7.49 -14.77
C LYS A 128 9.10 6.89 -13.89
N ALA A 129 8.67 7.62 -12.86
CA ALA A 129 7.63 7.14 -11.96
C ALA A 129 6.30 6.96 -12.70
N GLY A 130 5.89 7.93 -13.49
CA GLY A 130 4.66 7.87 -14.28
C GLY A 130 4.66 6.67 -15.23
N SER A 131 5.75 6.46 -15.98
CA SER A 131 5.86 5.33 -16.90
C SER A 131 5.90 3.97 -16.20
N THR A 132 6.52 3.88 -15.02
CA THR A 132 6.58 2.65 -14.24
C THR A 132 5.24 2.31 -13.61
N LEU A 133 4.61 3.30 -12.93
CA LEU A 133 3.37 3.07 -12.19
C LEU A 133 2.17 2.76 -13.09
N SER A 134 2.10 3.40 -14.26
CA SER A 134 1.05 3.13 -15.23
C SER A 134 1.07 1.69 -15.75
N ARG A 135 2.27 1.10 -15.89
CA ARG A 135 2.45 -0.29 -16.36
C ARG A 135 2.18 -1.36 -15.30
N TRP A 136 1.96 -0.99 -14.05
CA TRP A 136 1.54 -1.98 -13.05
C TRP A 136 0.16 -2.55 -13.27
N ARG A 137 -0.66 -1.89 -14.08
CA ARG A 137 -1.95 -2.43 -14.51
C ARG A 137 -1.78 -3.54 -15.54
N SER A 138 -0.90 -3.32 -16.52
CA SER A 138 -0.58 -4.32 -17.54
C SER A 138 0.74 -3.96 -18.21
N LEU A 139 1.61 -4.95 -18.34
CA LEU A 139 2.86 -4.84 -19.11
C LEU A 139 2.62 -4.84 -20.63
N THR A 140 1.47 -5.32 -21.07
CA THR A 140 1.12 -5.51 -22.48
C THR A 140 0.35 -4.34 -23.09
N TYR A 141 0.00 -3.33 -22.31
CA TYR A 141 -0.64 -2.13 -22.84
C TYR A 141 0.31 -1.38 -23.77
N ASP A 142 -0.19 -0.98 -24.95
CA ASP A 142 0.49 -0.09 -25.86
C ASP A 142 0.60 1.34 -25.30
N GLU A 143 1.38 2.18 -25.94
CA GLU A 143 1.62 3.54 -25.46
C GLU A 143 0.36 4.42 -25.52
N GLU A 144 -0.54 4.14 -26.45
CA GLU A 144 -1.81 4.86 -26.56
C GLU A 144 -2.70 4.68 -25.34
N LYS A 145 -2.75 3.45 -24.80
CA LYS A 145 -3.47 3.14 -23.55
C LYS A 145 -2.73 3.59 -22.31
N ILE A 146 -1.39 3.53 -22.32
CA ILE A 146 -0.57 3.89 -21.15
C ILE A 146 -0.51 5.40 -20.94
N LYS A 147 -0.43 6.18 -22.01
CA LYS A 147 -0.27 7.64 -21.93
C LYS A 147 -1.31 8.32 -21.04
N PRO A 148 -2.63 8.15 -21.22
CA PRO A 148 -3.62 8.79 -20.34
C PRO A 148 -3.53 8.32 -18.89
N ILE A 149 -3.17 7.07 -18.64
CA ILE A 149 -2.99 6.54 -17.28
C ILE A 149 -1.78 7.20 -16.62
N ARG A 150 -0.66 7.29 -17.34
CA ARG A 150 0.57 7.95 -16.88
C ARG A 150 0.33 9.41 -16.56
N ASP A 151 -0.30 10.13 -17.47
CA ASP A 151 -0.54 11.56 -17.33
C ASP A 151 -1.46 11.83 -16.10
N ASN A 152 -2.54 11.09 -15.97
CA ASN A 152 -3.46 11.18 -14.82
C ASN A 152 -2.76 10.87 -13.48
N ILE A 153 -1.96 9.80 -13.42
CA ILE A 153 -1.20 9.47 -12.20
C ILE A 153 -0.23 10.60 -11.87
N SER A 154 0.53 11.09 -12.84
CA SER A 154 1.54 12.11 -12.63
C SER A 154 0.91 13.43 -12.16
N GLU A 155 -0.11 13.91 -12.86
CA GLU A 155 -0.83 15.13 -12.51
C GLU A 155 -1.41 15.07 -11.09
N ARG A 156 -2.08 13.96 -10.78
CA ARG A 156 -2.65 13.73 -9.45
C ARG A 156 -1.58 13.76 -8.36
N GLN A 157 -0.42 13.20 -8.59
CA GLN A 157 0.63 13.17 -7.57
C GLN A 157 1.37 14.48 -7.45
N ILE A 158 1.64 15.15 -8.57
CA ILE A 158 2.28 16.47 -8.58
C ILE A 158 1.41 17.50 -7.84
N SER A 159 0.09 17.49 -8.08
CA SER A 159 -0.85 18.40 -7.41
C SER A 159 -0.89 18.22 -5.88
N ARG A 160 -0.36 17.09 -5.37
CA ARG A 160 -0.33 16.75 -3.94
C ARG A 160 1.04 16.98 -3.26
N LEU A 161 2.03 17.50 -3.97
CA LEU A 161 3.35 17.77 -3.39
C LEU A 161 3.27 18.65 -2.14
N HIS A 162 2.35 19.62 -2.12
CA HIS A 162 2.13 20.50 -0.97
C HIS A 162 1.73 19.74 0.31
N VAL A 163 1.05 18.58 0.19
CA VAL A 163 0.63 17.77 1.36
C VAL A 163 1.83 17.22 2.13
N VAL A 164 2.94 16.99 1.44
CA VAL A 164 4.19 16.50 2.05
C VAL A 164 5.20 17.63 2.35
N GLY A 165 4.76 18.88 2.24
CA GLY A 165 5.62 20.04 2.48
C GLY A 165 6.60 20.34 1.35
N SER A 166 6.42 19.73 0.18
CA SER A 166 7.23 20.00 -1.00
C SER A 166 6.68 21.23 -1.72
N ASN A 167 7.31 22.36 -1.51
CA ASN A 167 6.99 23.64 -2.14
C ASN A 167 8.05 23.99 -3.18
N LYS A 168 7.64 24.68 -4.24
CA LYS A 168 8.58 25.35 -5.14
C LYS A 168 9.09 26.61 -4.40
N ASN A 169 10.26 26.55 -3.83
CA ASN A 169 11.07 27.70 -3.43
C ASN A 169 12.26 27.80 -4.35
#